data_eafc1d39008f052d8d51ea0d5901f405
#
_entry.id   eafc1d39008f052d8d51ea0d5901f405
#
_cell.length_a   1.000
_cell.length_b   1.000
_cell.length_c   1.000
_cell.angle_alpha   90.00
_cell.angle_beta   90.00
_cell.angle_gamma   90.00
#
_symmetry.space_group_name_H-M   'P 1'
#
loop_
_entity.id
_entity.type
_entity.pdbx_description
1 polymer ?
#
loop_
_entity_poly.entity_id
_entity_poly.type
_entity_poly.pdbx_seq_one_letter_code
_entity_poly.pdbx_strand_id
1 'polypeptide(L)'
;MLDTDIRPVTEDAMAALQSVLSSPPFQRSGRLSAFLRFIAEERLSGREEPIKEYELGVRVFDRPEDYNPQTDPIVRVQARQLRYKLREYYETLGAGDRVRIELPKGSYLPFFRYTPDALPASTEPIAAPQETSQVSVGSGDGNVLSRSRNDPKLRLLLIAAAILVVLSALFVWRERHATPGAGAHVPDPEAKDLYLKGRYYWSKRNPEALKTAVDYFTQAIVRDPNYAKAYVGLADSYNLLREFAAMPADEAFTRATAAAKRAVALDNESAEAHTSLGFCLFWGAWNQQAGLREFERAIELNPNYVTAHHWYATALLTAGRPQQALTEIERARDLDSTSTAILSDEGLILFFAGQQSRAIDLLKQVEAADPSFMSPHAYLARVFLIRQDFPNFIKESGKAAYLSHDESALLVAQAAESGFSTGDSRRMLENMLKVQKDLFTEGKGSAYSIARTASLLGKRDEAFAYLQTALNRREMLMLDLRIDLAFANLHADPAWPRFVASIPSIPQ
;
A
#
# COMPACT_ATOMS: atom_id res chain seq x y z
N MET A 1 -21.48 -32.24 9.12
CA MET A 1 -20.19 -31.84 9.70
C MET A 1 -20.50 -31.10 10.97
N LEU A 2 -20.32 -31.72 12.12
CA LEU A 2 -20.67 -31.18 13.44
C LEU A 2 -19.57 -30.21 13.86
N ASP A 3 -19.89 -28.93 13.83
CA ASP A 3 -19.06 -27.86 14.39
C ASP A 3 -19.26 -27.88 15.90
N THR A 4 -18.49 -28.69 16.62
CA THR A 4 -18.47 -28.73 18.08
C THR A 4 -17.61 -27.58 18.56
N ASP A 5 -18.22 -26.41 18.73
CA ASP A 5 -17.62 -25.22 19.36
C ASP A 5 -17.44 -25.52 20.86
N ILE A 6 -16.38 -26.29 21.23
CA ILE A 6 -16.00 -26.56 22.61
C ILE A 6 -15.39 -25.27 23.15
N ARG A 7 -16.16 -24.52 23.98
CA ARG A 7 -15.68 -23.31 24.65
C ARG A 7 -14.62 -23.73 25.69
N PRO A 8 -13.43 -23.08 25.70
CA PRO A 8 -12.42 -23.33 26.71
C PRO A 8 -12.94 -23.05 28.13
N VAL A 9 -12.48 -23.82 29.09
CA VAL A 9 -12.71 -23.57 30.50
C VAL A 9 -12.14 -22.19 30.84
N THR A 10 -12.81 -21.46 31.75
CA THR A 10 -12.42 -20.08 32.11
C THR A 10 -10.95 -19.97 32.51
N GLU A 11 -10.41 -20.97 33.16
CA GLU A 11 -9.01 -21.02 33.57
C GLU A 11 -8.02 -21.09 32.38
N ASP A 12 -8.30 -21.93 31.38
CA ASP A 12 -7.52 -22.02 30.15
C ASP A 12 -7.57 -20.72 29.33
N ALA A 13 -8.74 -20.07 29.29
CA ALA A 13 -8.94 -18.79 28.62
C ALA A 13 -8.19 -17.65 29.33
N MET A 14 -8.15 -17.65 30.65
CA MET A 14 -7.37 -16.68 31.44
C MET A 14 -5.87 -16.90 31.26
N ALA A 15 -5.40 -18.14 31.24
CA ALA A 15 -4.01 -18.47 30.97
C ALA A 15 -3.57 -18.00 29.57
N ALA A 16 -4.41 -18.21 28.56
CA ALA A 16 -4.15 -17.73 27.20
C ALA A 16 -4.09 -16.18 27.15
N LEU A 17 -5.00 -15.49 27.82
CA LEU A 17 -4.96 -14.02 27.92
C LEU A 17 -3.65 -13.54 28.54
N GLN A 18 -3.22 -14.17 29.65
CA GLN A 18 -2.00 -13.81 30.34
C GLN A 18 -0.75 -14.09 29.47
N SER A 19 -0.74 -15.20 28.73
CA SER A 19 0.33 -15.52 27.78
C SER A 19 0.47 -14.45 26.71
N VAL A 20 -0.62 -14.04 26.06
CA VAL A 20 -0.64 -12.97 25.06
C VAL A 20 -0.15 -11.66 25.65
N LEU A 21 -0.70 -11.23 26.81
CA LEU A 21 -0.36 -9.94 27.42
C LEU A 21 1.07 -9.85 27.93
N SER A 22 1.69 -10.97 28.32
CA SER A 22 3.10 -11.03 28.75
C SER A 22 4.09 -11.12 27.58
N SER A 23 3.61 -11.31 26.37
CA SER A 23 4.48 -11.38 25.19
C SER A 23 5.11 -10.02 24.84
N PRO A 24 6.34 -9.96 24.29
CA PRO A 24 7.01 -8.71 23.95
C PRO A 24 6.22 -7.78 23.03
N PRO A 25 5.46 -8.27 22.02
CA PRO A 25 4.61 -7.41 21.19
C PRO A 25 3.54 -6.66 21.98
N PHE A 26 2.93 -7.31 22.99
CA PHE A 26 1.87 -6.70 23.80
C PHE A 26 2.43 -5.88 24.96
N GLN A 27 3.53 -6.26 25.58
CA GLN A 27 4.19 -5.44 26.61
C GLN A 27 4.59 -4.05 26.10
N ARG A 28 4.99 -3.94 24.82
CA ARG A 28 5.35 -2.67 24.18
C ARG A 28 4.15 -1.86 23.70
N SER A 29 2.92 -2.32 23.93
CA SER A 29 1.70 -1.70 23.38
C SER A 29 0.63 -1.55 24.45
N GLY A 30 0.88 -0.74 25.49
CA GLY A 30 0.01 -0.59 26.66
C GLY A 30 -1.47 -0.37 26.32
N ARG A 31 -1.78 0.45 25.31
CA ARG A 31 -3.18 0.68 24.89
C ARG A 31 -3.84 -0.56 24.31
N LEU A 32 -3.14 -1.33 23.48
CA LEU A 32 -3.69 -2.57 22.91
C LEU A 32 -3.83 -3.65 23.98
N SER A 33 -2.91 -3.70 24.94
CA SER A 33 -2.98 -4.61 26.08
C SER A 33 -4.15 -4.28 27.00
N ALA A 34 -4.38 -3.00 27.27
CA ALA A 34 -5.56 -2.53 28.02
C ALA A 34 -6.86 -2.87 27.28
N PHE A 35 -6.90 -2.67 25.97
CA PHE A 35 -8.04 -3.01 25.15
C PHE A 35 -8.33 -4.52 25.15
N LEU A 36 -7.31 -5.35 24.87
CA LEU A 36 -7.47 -6.81 24.88
C LEU A 36 -7.92 -7.31 26.25
N ARG A 37 -7.30 -6.80 27.32
CA ARG A 37 -7.69 -7.16 28.68
C ARG A 37 -9.16 -6.84 28.96
N PHE A 38 -9.59 -5.62 28.68
CA PHE A 38 -10.96 -5.18 28.91
C PHE A 38 -11.99 -6.07 28.20
N ILE A 39 -11.84 -6.28 26.89
CA ILE A 39 -12.81 -7.07 26.11
C ILE A 39 -12.78 -8.56 26.48
N ALA A 40 -11.62 -9.09 26.88
CA ALA A 40 -11.48 -10.47 27.33
C ALA A 40 -12.12 -10.67 28.72
N GLU A 41 -11.90 -9.76 29.66
CA GLU A 41 -12.53 -9.78 30.99
C GLU A 41 -14.05 -9.65 30.91
N GLU A 42 -14.58 -8.76 30.05
CA GLU A 42 -16.01 -8.64 29.78
C GLU A 42 -16.60 -9.97 29.24
N ARG A 43 -15.88 -10.64 28.33
CA ARG A 43 -16.31 -11.94 27.82
C ARG A 43 -16.29 -13.03 28.87
N LEU A 44 -15.23 -13.08 29.67
CA LEU A 44 -15.05 -14.10 30.72
C LEU A 44 -15.99 -13.90 31.92
N SER A 45 -16.43 -12.68 32.15
CA SER A 45 -17.47 -12.38 33.15
C SER A 45 -18.89 -12.78 32.72
N GLY A 46 -19.04 -13.38 31.54
CA GLY A 46 -20.32 -13.88 31.04
C GLY A 46 -21.09 -12.90 30.12
N ARG A 47 -20.47 -11.82 29.69
CA ARG A 47 -21.12 -10.91 28.74
C ARG A 47 -21.28 -11.57 27.37
N GLU A 48 -22.51 -11.68 26.90
CA GLU A 48 -22.85 -12.21 25.57
C GLU A 48 -23.23 -11.10 24.58
N GLU A 49 -23.67 -9.95 25.09
CA GLU A 49 -24.05 -8.81 24.27
C GLU A 49 -22.84 -8.11 23.66
N PRO A 50 -22.96 -7.62 22.41
CA PRO A 50 -21.87 -6.88 21.76
C PRO A 50 -21.47 -5.64 22.57
N ILE A 51 -20.17 -5.43 22.74
CA ILE A 51 -19.63 -4.22 23.35
C ILE A 51 -19.79 -3.08 22.35
N LYS A 52 -20.38 -1.97 22.79
CA LYS A 52 -20.59 -0.79 21.94
C LYS A 52 -19.28 0.00 21.77
N GLU A 53 -19.08 0.56 20.58
CA GLU A 53 -17.90 1.37 20.25
C GLU A 53 -17.76 2.59 21.19
N TYR A 54 -18.88 3.21 21.55
CA TYR A 54 -18.93 4.30 22.53
C TYR A 54 -18.35 3.87 23.89
N GLU A 55 -18.76 2.72 24.39
CA GLU A 55 -18.31 2.19 25.68
C GLU A 55 -16.78 1.97 25.71
N LEU A 56 -16.23 1.42 24.64
CA LEU A 56 -14.80 1.24 24.49
C LEU A 56 -14.05 2.57 24.38
N GLY A 57 -14.62 3.53 23.67
CA GLY A 57 -14.06 4.87 23.56
C GLY A 57 -13.86 5.53 24.93
N VAL A 58 -14.90 5.49 25.76
CA VAL A 58 -14.88 6.12 27.07
C VAL A 58 -14.07 5.30 28.09
N ARG A 59 -14.28 3.98 28.19
CA ARG A 59 -13.71 3.14 29.27
C ARG A 59 -12.27 2.66 29.02
N VAL A 60 -11.86 2.58 27.75
CA VAL A 60 -10.54 2.02 27.38
C VAL A 60 -9.62 3.07 26.78
N PHE A 61 -10.19 4.02 26.04
CA PHE A 61 -9.40 5.02 25.30
C PHE A 61 -9.50 6.44 25.87
N ASP A 62 -10.01 6.59 27.09
CA ASP A 62 -10.09 7.85 27.82
C ASP A 62 -10.78 8.96 27.00
N ARG A 63 -11.82 8.60 26.25
CA ARG A 63 -12.62 9.59 25.53
C ARG A 63 -13.63 10.25 26.44
N PRO A 64 -13.91 11.55 26.24
CA PRO A 64 -14.92 12.25 27.05
C PRO A 64 -16.33 11.68 26.84
N GLU A 65 -17.26 11.99 27.73
CA GLU A 65 -18.63 11.46 27.68
C GLU A 65 -19.42 11.88 26.41
N ASP A 66 -19.02 12.95 25.74
CA ASP A 66 -19.57 13.37 24.45
C ASP A 66 -18.90 12.68 23.24
N TYR A 67 -18.09 11.63 23.46
CA TYR A 67 -17.44 10.86 22.41
C TYR A 67 -18.42 10.35 21.37
N ASN A 68 -18.17 10.69 20.11
CA ASN A 68 -18.98 10.22 18.99
C ASN A 68 -18.15 9.28 18.10
N PRO A 69 -18.48 7.97 18.07
CA PRO A 69 -17.78 6.98 17.21
C PRO A 69 -17.87 7.28 15.70
N GLN A 70 -18.83 8.09 15.27
CA GLN A 70 -18.96 8.49 13.87
C GLN A 70 -17.85 9.48 13.45
N THR A 71 -17.42 10.31 14.37
CA THR A 71 -16.42 11.36 14.12
C THR A 71 -15.02 11.00 14.59
N ASP A 72 -14.87 10.14 15.62
CA ASP A 72 -13.59 9.64 16.11
C ASP A 72 -13.53 8.11 16.02
N PRO A 73 -12.83 7.53 15.00
CA PRO A 73 -12.78 6.09 14.77
C PRO A 73 -11.73 5.37 15.62
N ILE A 74 -11.29 5.94 16.76
CA ILE A 74 -10.20 5.39 17.57
C ILE A 74 -10.39 3.91 17.89
N VAL A 75 -11.61 3.51 18.26
CA VAL A 75 -11.92 2.11 18.62
C VAL A 75 -11.77 1.18 17.43
N ARG A 76 -12.29 1.56 16.25
CA ARG A 76 -12.15 0.77 15.00
C ARG A 76 -10.71 0.59 14.59
N VAL A 77 -9.92 1.66 14.68
CA VAL A 77 -8.49 1.63 14.37
C VAL A 77 -7.74 0.71 15.31
N GLN A 78 -7.99 0.82 16.63
CA GLN A 78 -7.35 -0.01 17.64
C GLN A 78 -7.80 -1.47 17.56
N ALA A 79 -9.05 -1.75 17.22
CA ALA A 79 -9.54 -3.11 17.00
C ALA A 79 -8.88 -3.77 15.78
N ARG A 80 -8.64 -3.00 14.69
CA ARG A 80 -7.88 -3.49 13.54
C ARG A 80 -6.44 -3.83 13.93
N GLN A 81 -5.77 -2.96 14.66
CA GLN A 81 -4.40 -3.20 15.15
C GLN A 81 -4.34 -4.40 16.09
N LEU A 82 -5.34 -4.56 16.97
CA LEU A 82 -5.42 -5.69 17.90
C LEU A 82 -5.56 -7.03 17.14
N ARG A 83 -6.43 -7.08 16.11
CA ARG A 83 -6.58 -8.28 15.25
C ARG A 83 -5.27 -8.65 14.55
N TYR A 84 -4.56 -7.65 14.00
CA TYR A 84 -3.27 -7.86 13.37
C TYR A 84 -2.25 -8.42 14.36
N LYS A 85 -2.16 -7.82 15.55
CA LYS A 85 -1.19 -8.20 16.58
C LYS A 85 -1.47 -9.58 17.19
N LEU A 86 -2.74 -9.96 17.34
CA LEU A 86 -3.12 -11.31 17.74
C LEU A 86 -2.72 -12.35 16.68
N ARG A 87 -2.90 -12.02 15.41
CA ARG A 87 -2.48 -12.88 14.30
C ARG A 87 -0.96 -13.07 14.31
N GLU A 88 -0.20 -11.97 14.33
CA GLU A 88 1.27 -12.00 14.42
C GLU A 88 1.76 -12.86 15.61
N TYR A 89 1.13 -12.68 16.77
CA TYR A 89 1.44 -13.49 17.96
C TYR A 89 1.23 -15.00 17.71
N TYR A 90 0.09 -15.40 17.17
CA TYR A 90 -0.22 -16.81 16.93
C TYR A 90 0.50 -17.41 15.71
N GLU A 91 1.02 -16.61 14.80
CA GLU A 91 1.91 -17.06 13.72
C GLU A 91 3.37 -17.24 14.18
N THR A 92 3.73 -16.68 15.35
CA THR A 92 5.11 -16.71 15.88
C THR A 92 5.20 -17.32 17.28
N LEU A 93 5.07 -16.49 18.31
CA LEU A 93 5.30 -16.86 19.72
C LEU A 93 4.22 -17.80 20.28
N GLY A 94 2.97 -17.62 19.88
CA GLY A 94 1.81 -18.38 20.35
C GLY A 94 1.39 -19.51 19.41
N ALA A 95 2.25 -19.95 18.49
CA ALA A 95 1.91 -21.01 17.53
C ALA A 95 1.50 -22.33 18.20
N GLY A 96 2.07 -22.61 19.38
CA GLY A 96 1.78 -23.81 20.19
C GLY A 96 0.74 -23.62 21.29
N ASP A 97 0.09 -22.45 21.39
CA ASP A 97 -0.88 -22.18 22.45
C ASP A 97 -2.12 -23.07 22.30
N ARG A 98 -2.56 -23.67 23.41
CA ARG A 98 -3.74 -24.56 23.44
C ARG A 98 -5.05 -23.82 23.19
N VAL A 99 -5.12 -22.54 23.54
CA VAL A 99 -6.30 -21.69 23.36
C VAL A 99 -5.90 -20.45 22.57
N ARG A 100 -6.66 -20.13 21.52
CA ARG A 100 -6.51 -18.91 20.74
C ARG A 100 -7.61 -17.90 21.07
N ILE A 101 -7.22 -16.64 21.15
CA ILE A 101 -8.12 -15.48 21.30
C ILE A 101 -8.33 -14.88 19.92
N GLU A 102 -9.56 -14.88 19.45
CA GLU A 102 -9.95 -14.31 18.17
C GLU A 102 -10.89 -13.13 18.36
N LEU A 103 -10.65 -12.03 17.66
CA LEU A 103 -11.54 -10.87 17.63
C LEU A 103 -12.18 -10.75 16.23
N PRO A 104 -13.45 -11.15 16.06
CA PRO A 104 -14.13 -11.15 14.77
C PRO A 104 -14.25 -9.76 14.15
N LYS A 105 -14.34 -9.68 12.81
CA LYS A 105 -14.72 -8.43 12.14
C LYS A 105 -16.17 -8.08 12.49
N GLY A 106 -16.41 -6.79 12.77
CA GLY A 106 -17.76 -6.32 13.14
C GLY A 106 -18.14 -6.54 14.60
N SER A 107 -17.30 -7.18 15.42
CA SER A 107 -17.53 -7.36 16.85
C SER A 107 -16.32 -6.90 17.67
N TYR A 108 -16.58 -6.43 18.88
CA TYR A 108 -15.56 -6.13 19.89
C TYR A 108 -15.54 -7.16 21.03
N LEU A 109 -16.34 -8.21 20.93
CA LEU A 109 -16.35 -9.31 21.90
C LEU A 109 -15.49 -10.45 21.36
N PRO A 110 -14.43 -10.87 22.07
CA PRO A 110 -13.53 -11.91 21.61
C PRO A 110 -14.13 -13.31 21.79
N PHE A 111 -13.64 -14.26 20.98
CA PHE A 111 -13.88 -15.68 21.17
C PHE A 111 -12.58 -16.35 21.63
N PHE A 112 -12.75 -17.38 22.48
CA PHE A 112 -11.70 -18.27 22.88
C PHE A 112 -11.97 -19.64 22.29
N ARG A 113 -10.99 -20.23 21.61
CA ARG A 113 -11.12 -21.54 20.95
C ARG A 113 -9.92 -22.41 21.25
N TYR A 114 -10.13 -23.71 21.47
CA TYR A 114 -9.05 -24.67 21.49
C TYR A 114 -8.42 -24.83 20.09
N THR A 115 -7.09 -25.00 20.03
CA THR A 115 -6.42 -25.40 18.79
C THR A 115 -6.76 -26.86 18.48
N PRO A 116 -6.88 -27.24 17.18
CA PRO A 116 -7.31 -28.60 16.78
C PRO A 116 -6.49 -29.74 17.37
N ASP A 117 -5.19 -29.50 17.66
CA ASP A 117 -4.27 -30.49 18.23
C ASP A 117 -4.27 -30.54 19.77
N ALA A 118 -5.10 -29.75 20.45
CA ALA A 118 -5.10 -29.56 21.89
C ALA A 118 -6.31 -30.17 22.62
N LEU A 119 -7.09 -31.02 21.96
CA LEU A 119 -8.15 -31.77 22.62
C LEU A 119 -7.55 -32.73 23.63
N PRO A 120 -8.02 -32.77 24.91
CA PRO A 120 -7.45 -33.68 25.92
C PRO A 120 -7.70 -35.13 25.52
N ALA A 121 -6.62 -35.87 25.30
CA ALA A 121 -6.68 -37.31 25.31
C ALA A 121 -7.11 -37.75 26.69
N SER A 122 -8.19 -38.55 26.75
CA SER A 122 -8.71 -39.16 27.98
C SER A 122 -7.59 -39.81 28.80
N THR A 123 -7.61 -39.48 30.08
CA THR A 123 -6.79 -39.99 31.16
C THR A 123 -6.75 -41.51 31.20
N GLU A 124 -5.57 -42.10 31.12
CA GLU A 124 -5.15 -43.21 32.01
C GLU A 124 -3.63 -43.24 32.15
N PRO A 125 -3.10 -43.54 33.34
CA PRO A 125 -1.69 -43.38 33.67
C PRO A 125 -0.93 -44.69 33.51
N ILE A 126 0.21 -44.69 32.80
CA ILE A 126 1.18 -45.75 32.92
C ILE A 126 2.59 -45.20 33.13
N ALA A 127 3.16 -45.75 34.20
CA ALA A 127 4.42 -45.56 34.84
C ALA A 127 5.65 -45.42 33.94
N ALA A 128 6.59 -44.70 34.50
CA ALA A 128 7.99 -44.70 34.10
C ALA A 128 8.66 -46.07 34.43
N PRO A 129 9.75 -46.40 33.77
CA PRO A 129 10.93 -46.72 34.54
C PRO A 129 12.20 -46.02 34.11
N GLN A 130 13.02 -45.90 35.15
CA GLN A 130 14.33 -45.32 35.26
C GLN A 130 15.43 -46.04 34.48
N GLU A 131 16.49 -45.28 34.21
CA GLU A 131 17.93 -45.56 34.36
C GLU A 131 18.53 -46.81 33.65
N THR A 132 19.63 -46.66 33.00
CA THR A 132 20.96 -46.66 33.62
C THR A 132 22.10 -46.39 32.63
N SER A 133 23.03 -45.65 33.15
CA SER A 133 24.44 -45.48 32.83
C SER A 133 25.15 -46.68 32.21
N GLN A 134 26.13 -46.54 31.35
CA GLN A 134 27.53 -46.73 31.79
C GLN A 134 28.56 -46.31 30.73
N VAL A 135 29.55 -45.66 31.24
CA VAL A 135 30.88 -45.32 30.75
C VAL A 135 31.69 -46.57 30.40
N SER A 136 32.46 -46.53 29.32
CA SER A 136 33.72 -47.24 29.28
C SER A 136 34.82 -46.45 28.59
N VAL A 137 35.81 -46.13 29.35
CA VAL A 137 37.14 -45.65 29.00
C VAL A 137 37.95 -46.77 28.42
N GLY A 138 38.63 -46.57 27.34
CA GLY A 138 39.62 -47.43 26.76
C GLY A 138 40.79 -46.58 26.21
N SER A 139 41.84 -46.53 27.03
CA SER A 139 43.17 -46.03 26.69
C SER A 139 43.93 -46.99 25.79
N GLY A 140 44.73 -46.52 24.89
CA GLY A 140 45.66 -47.31 24.08
C GLY A 140 46.52 -46.49 23.16
N ASP A 141 47.65 -46.16 23.70
CA ASP A 141 48.97 -45.92 23.12
C ASP A 141 49.24 -45.53 21.66
N GLY A 142 50.12 -44.66 21.63
CA GLY A 142 50.96 -44.04 20.67
C GLY A 142 51.48 -44.83 19.48
N ASN A 143 51.58 -44.09 18.41
CA ASN A 143 52.80 -44.17 17.59
C ASN A 143 52.99 -42.87 16.76
N VAL A 144 54.13 -42.29 16.96
CA VAL A 144 54.72 -41.21 16.18
C VAL A 144 55.28 -41.82 14.92
N LEU A 145 54.80 -41.44 13.75
CA LEU A 145 55.62 -41.46 12.53
C LEU A 145 55.22 -40.34 11.57
N SER A 146 56.18 -39.47 11.34
CA SER A 146 56.29 -38.51 10.29
C SER A 146 55.89 -39.06 8.94
N ARG A 147 54.99 -38.37 8.20
CA ARG A 147 55.02 -38.46 6.74
C ARG A 147 54.35 -37.28 6.02
N SER A 148 55.19 -36.71 5.23
CA SER A 148 54.91 -36.13 3.93
C SER A 148 53.87 -34.99 3.75
N ARG A 149 54.41 -33.90 3.56
CA ARG A 149 53.98 -32.56 3.20
C ARG A 149 53.39 -32.44 1.79
N ASN A 150 52.38 -33.19 1.37
CA ASN A 150 51.72 -33.01 0.05
C ASN A 150 50.36 -33.76 -0.01
N ASP A 151 49.51 -33.54 0.97
CA ASP A 151 48.15 -34.06 0.88
C ASP A 151 47.22 -32.98 0.28
N PRO A 152 46.64 -33.19 -0.95
CA PRO A 152 45.78 -32.24 -1.59
C PRO A 152 44.52 -31.92 -0.76
N LYS A 153 44.07 -32.85 0.12
CA LYS A 153 42.95 -32.65 1.07
C LYS A 153 43.30 -31.66 2.16
N LEU A 154 44.57 -31.67 2.65
CA LEU A 154 45.03 -30.72 3.65
C LEU A 154 45.16 -29.30 3.07
N ARG A 155 45.57 -29.17 1.79
CA ARG A 155 45.58 -27.87 1.08
C ARG A 155 44.19 -27.33 0.85
N LEU A 156 43.21 -28.19 0.51
CA LEU A 156 41.80 -27.79 0.38
C LEU A 156 41.21 -27.32 1.71
N LEU A 157 41.53 -28.01 2.80
CA LEU A 157 41.12 -27.66 4.17
C LEU A 157 41.74 -26.34 4.63
N LEU A 158 43.00 -26.08 4.32
CA LEU A 158 43.68 -24.83 4.63
C LEU A 158 43.13 -23.66 3.80
N ILE A 159 42.79 -23.89 2.53
CA ILE A 159 42.12 -22.88 1.68
C ILE A 159 40.72 -22.58 2.20
N ALA A 160 39.94 -23.60 2.55
CA ALA A 160 38.61 -23.42 3.13
C ALA A 160 38.67 -22.67 4.48
N ALA A 161 39.64 -22.99 5.34
CA ALA A 161 39.87 -22.29 6.61
C ALA A 161 40.29 -20.81 6.36
N ALA A 162 41.17 -20.55 5.37
CA ALA A 162 41.57 -19.21 5.01
C ALA A 162 40.40 -18.37 4.45
N ILE A 163 39.52 -18.96 3.62
CA ILE A 163 38.30 -18.33 3.13
C ILE A 163 37.36 -18.03 4.30
N LEU A 164 37.21 -18.94 5.24
CA LEU A 164 36.35 -18.72 6.41
C LEU A 164 36.88 -17.63 7.34
N VAL A 165 38.20 -17.51 7.48
CA VAL A 165 38.85 -16.40 8.20
C VAL A 165 38.69 -15.09 7.50
N VAL A 166 38.81 -15.07 6.14
CA VAL A 166 38.57 -13.85 5.35
C VAL A 166 37.10 -13.43 5.39
N LEU A 167 36.17 -14.38 5.31
CA LEU A 167 34.73 -14.08 5.42
C LEU A 167 34.36 -13.60 6.84
N SER A 168 34.94 -14.21 7.88
CA SER A 168 34.73 -13.74 9.26
C SER A 168 35.38 -12.39 9.52
N ALA A 169 36.56 -12.14 8.95
CA ALA A 169 37.22 -10.84 9.02
C ALA A 169 36.45 -9.75 8.25
N LEU A 170 35.88 -10.07 7.08
CA LEU A 170 34.98 -9.20 6.32
C LEU A 170 33.67 -8.97 7.05
N PHE A 171 33.13 -9.97 7.72
CA PHE A 171 31.93 -9.84 8.55
C PHE A 171 32.17 -8.91 9.76
N VAL A 172 33.30 -9.15 10.50
CA VAL A 172 33.70 -8.29 11.62
C VAL A 172 34.09 -6.89 11.16
N TRP A 173 34.75 -6.76 9.97
CA TRP A 173 35.05 -5.48 9.37
C TRP A 173 33.75 -4.72 8.99
N ARG A 174 32.78 -5.43 8.40
CA ARG A 174 31.44 -4.86 8.10
C ARG A 174 30.69 -4.44 9.35
N GLU A 175 30.72 -5.24 10.43
CA GLU A 175 30.11 -4.83 11.71
C GLU A 175 30.84 -3.66 12.38
N ARG A 176 32.18 -3.61 12.30
CA ARG A 176 32.98 -2.49 12.87
C ARG A 176 32.93 -1.21 12.04
N HIS A 177 32.64 -1.31 10.74
CA HIS A 177 32.55 -0.17 9.83
C HIS A 177 31.10 0.04 9.34
N ALA A 178 30.14 -0.79 9.75
CA ALA A 178 28.78 -0.33 9.82
C ALA A 178 28.81 0.86 10.78
N THR A 179 28.77 2.07 10.20
CA THR A 179 28.46 3.26 10.98
C THR A 179 27.28 2.88 11.87
N PRO A 180 27.35 3.03 13.21
CA PRO A 180 26.18 2.82 14.04
C PRO A 180 25.12 3.69 13.38
N GLY A 181 24.06 3.06 12.82
CA GLY A 181 22.95 3.80 12.26
C GLY A 181 22.60 4.81 13.33
N ALA A 182 22.67 6.08 12.97
CA ALA A 182 22.42 7.19 13.89
C ALA A 182 21.17 6.78 14.66
N GLY A 183 21.31 6.52 15.96
CA GLY A 183 20.33 5.79 16.75
C GLY A 183 18.94 6.27 16.39
N ALA A 184 18.06 5.37 16.00
CA ALA A 184 16.77 5.69 15.36
C ALA A 184 16.15 6.87 16.08
N HIS A 185 15.98 8.00 15.39
CA HIS A 185 15.48 9.24 15.98
C HIS A 185 14.16 8.95 16.72
N VAL A 186 14.14 9.21 18.01
CA VAL A 186 12.92 9.08 18.82
C VAL A 186 12.16 10.39 18.69
N PRO A 187 11.01 10.40 18.01
CA PRO A 187 10.30 11.64 17.79
C PRO A 187 9.75 12.21 19.10
N ASP A 188 9.68 13.54 19.17
CA ASP A 188 8.94 14.22 20.22
C ASP A 188 7.51 13.66 20.32
N PRO A 189 6.99 13.37 21.54
CA PRO A 189 5.66 12.75 21.68
C PRO A 189 4.54 13.57 21.06
N GLU A 190 4.58 14.91 21.14
CA GLU A 190 3.58 15.80 20.55
C GLU A 190 3.70 15.79 19.01
N ALA A 191 4.93 15.78 18.47
CA ALA A 191 5.15 15.63 17.03
C ALA A 191 4.60 14.31 16.51
N LYS A 192 4.73 13.24 17.28
CA LYS A 192 4.18 11.92 16.93
C LYS A 192 2.64 11.93 16.92
N ASP A 193 2.00 12.59 17.88
CA ASP A 193 0.54 12.70 17.91
C ASP A 193 0.03 13.54 16.73
N LEU A 194 0.70 14.63 16.39
CA LEU A 194 0.41 15.44 15.21
C LEU A 194 0.57 14.60 13.91
N TYR A 195 1.64 13.83 13.79
CA TYR A 195 1.85 12.91 12.67
C TYR A 195 0.70 11.89 12.55
N LEU A 196 0.25 11.30 13.64
CA LEU A 196 -0.85 10.34 13.63
C LEU A 196 -2.17 10.98 13.18
N LYS A 197 -2.44 12.22 13.59
CA LYS A 197 -3.58 13.01 13.09
C LYS A 197 -3.43 13.26 11.59
N GLY A 198 -2.24 13.67 11.13
CA GLY A 198 -1.95 13.83 9.71
C GLY A 198 -2.23 12.55 8.92
N ARG A 199 -1.77 11.40 9.39
CA ARG A 199 -2.05 10.09 8.76
C ARG A 199 -3.53 9.75 8.70
N TYR A 200 -4.27 10.07 9.73
CA TYR A 200 -5.72 9.89 9.75
C TYR A 200 -6.42 10.71 8.66
N TYR A 201 -6.09 11.99 8.53
CA TYR A 201 -6.67 12.84 7.48
C TYR A 201 -6.20 12.42 6.09
N TRP A 202 -4.94 12.07 5.93
CA TRP A 202 -4.39 11.57 4.66
C TRP A 202 -5.13 10.32 4.15
N SER A 203 -5.55 9.42 5.03
CA SER A 203 -6.26 8.18 4.65
C SER A 203 -7.67 8.42 4.09
N LYS A 204 -8.24 9.59 4.27
CA LYS A 204 -9.58 9.94 3.75
C LYS A 204 -9.60 10.21 2.24
N ARG A 205 -8.44 10.47 1.64
CA ARG A 205 -8.29 10.60 0.19
C ARG A 205 -9.24 11.61 -0.48
N ASN A 206 -9.46 12.77 0.15
CA ASN A 206 -10.20 13.89 -0.45
C ASN A 206 -9.44 15.22 -0.23
N PRO A 207 -9.68 16.26 -1.06
CA PRO A 207 -8.93 17.52 -1.02
C PRO A 207 -8.87 18.21 0.35
N GLU A 208 -10.00 18.29 1.04
CA GLU A 208 -10.11 19.00 2.32
C GLU A 208 -9.33 18.27 3.42
N ALA A 209 -9.47 16.95 3.46
CA ALA A 209 -8.74 16.13 4.41
C ALA A 209 -7.23 16.14 4.12
N LEU A 210 -6.82 16.14 2.85
CA LEU A 210 -5.40 16.22 2.49
C LEU A 210 -4.78 17.56 2.87
N LYS A 211 -5.49 18.69 2.72
CA LYS A 211 -5.06 20.00 3.21
C LYS A 211 -4.86 19.98 4.74
N THR A 212 -5.83 19.40 5.45
CA THR A 212 -5.73 19.22 6.91
C THR A 212 -4.54 18.32 7.28
N ALA A 213 -4.26 17.28 6.50
CA ALA A 213 -3.09 16.42 6.71
C ALA A 213 -1.78 17.21 6.56
N VAL A 214 -1.66 18.05 5.53
CA VAL A 214 -0.51 18.96 5.32
C VAL A 214 -0.27 19.82 6.55
N ASP A 215 -1.32 20.41 7.13
CA ASP A 215 -1.21 21.26 8.32
C ASP A 215 -0.67 20.46 9.52
N TYR A 216 -1.20 19.26 9.78
CA TYR A 216 -0.73 18.43 10.88
C TYR A 216 0.70 17.92 10.68
N PHE A 217 1.11 17.52 9.48
CA PHE A 217 2.48 17.12 9.21
C PHE A 217 3.43 18.32 9.33
N THR A 218 3.03 19.50 8.88
CA THR A 218 3.81 20.72 9.03
C THR A 218 4.01 21.07 10.52
N GLN A 219 2.97 20.99 11.34
CA GLN A 219 3.08 21.18 12.78
C GLN A 219 4.01 20.13 13.42
N ALA A 220 3.92 18.86 12.99
CA ALA A 220 4.82 17.82 13.47
C ALA A 220 6.27 18.12 13.15
N ILE A 221 6.57 18.64 11.94
CA ILE A 221 7.91 19.05 11.51
C ILE A 221 8.41 20.27 12.29
N VAL A 222 7.54 21.26 12.57
CA VAL A 222 7.90 22.42 13.39
C VAL A 222 8.26 21.97 14.81
N ARG A 223 7.53 21.01 15.37
CA ARG A 223 7.79 20.48 16.70
C ARG A 223 9.06 19.61 16.74
N ASP A 224 9.29 18.82 15.70
CA ASP A 224 10.44 17.93 15.58
C ASP A 224 10.99 17.94 14.13
N PRO A 225 11.96 18.83 13.84
CA PRO A 225 12.54 18.95 12.50
C PRO A 225 13.33 17.73 11.99
N ASN A 226 13.59 16.76 12.85
CA ASN A 226 14.28 15.51 12.49
C ASN A 226 13.32 14.30 12.37
N TYR A 227 12.01 14.53 12.46
CA TYR A 227 11.03 13.47 12.34
C TYR A 227 10.79 13.10 10.86
N ALA A 228 11.58 12.17 10.31
CA ALA A 228 11.52 11.74 8.90
C ALA A 228 10.11 11.38 8.44
N LYS A 229 9.32 10.62 9.25
CA LYS A 229 7.97 10.20 8.90
C LYS A 229 6.98 11.36 8.69
N ALA A 230 7.19 12.50 9.36
CA ALA A 230 6.35 13.67 9.13
C ALA A 230 6.62 14.30 7.75
N TYR A 231 7.88 14.30 7.30
CA TYR A 231 8.21 14.72 5.92
C TYR A 231 7.66 13.75 4.86
N VAL A 232 7.66 12.42 5.12
CA VAL A 232 6.98 11.43 4.26
C VAL A 232 5.50 11.78 4.14
N GLY A 233 4.81 11.95 5.28
CA GLY A 233 3.40 12.29 5.28
C GLY A 233 3.08 13.58 4.53
N LEU A 234 3.95 14.59 4.65
CA LEU A 234 3.84 15.86 3.94
C LEU A 234 4.01 15.67 2.42
N ALA A 235 5.03 14.90 1.99
CA ALA A 235 5.26 14.57 0.59
C ALA A 235 4.09 13.82 -0.03
N ASP A 236 3.61 12.78 0.64
CA ASP A 236 2.48 11.97 0.22
C ASP A 236 1.19 12.80 0.09
N SER A 237 0.99 13.77 1.00
CA SER A 237 -0.17 14.67 0.94
C SER A 237 -0.13 15.58 -0.27
N TYR A 238 1.04 16.16 -0.58
CA TYR A 238 1.19 16.98 -1.79
C TYR A 238 1.04 16.16 -3.07
N ASN A 239 1.57 14.95 -3.12
CA ASN A 239 1.41 14.04 -4.25
C ASN A 239 -0.08 13.75 -4.54
N LEU A 240 -0.90 13.55 -3.51
CA LEU A 240 -2.33 13.30 -3.66
C LEU A 240 -3.14 14.57 -3.93
N LEU A 241 -2.79 15.73 -3.33
CA LEU A 241 -3.46 17.01 -3.63
C LEU A 241 -3.39 17.36 -5.12
N ARG A 242 -2.28 17.05 -5.78
CA ARG A 242 -2.16 17.15 -7.23
C ARG A 242 -3.13 16.23 -7.95
N GLU A 243 -3.27 14.98 -7.52
CA GLU A 243 -4.14 13.98 -8.15
C GLU A 243 -5.61 14.42 -8.17
N PHE A 244 -6.05 15.06 -7.10
CA PHE A 244 -7.41 15.62 -7.00
C PHE A 244 -7.54 17.02 -7.56
N ALA A 245 -6.57 17.50 -8.36
CA ALA A 245 -6.54 18.87 -8.91
C ALA A 245 -6.71 19.99 -7.87
N ALA A 246 -6.46 19.70 -6.60
CA ALA A 246 -6.60 20.63 -5.49
C ALA A 246 -5.37 21.54 -5.30
N MET A 247 -4.30 21.28 -6.08
CA MET A 247 -3.06 22.06 -6.16
C MET A 247 -2.47 21.95 -7.57
N PRO A 248 -1.89 23.03 -8.14
CA PRO A 248 -1.17 22.95 -9.41
C PRO A 248 -0.04 21.93 -9.35
N ALA A 249 0.14 21.15 -10.42
CA ALA A 249 1.09 20.03 -10.45
C ALA A 249 2.53 20.46 -10.13
N ASP A 250 3.01 21.55 -10.71
CA ASP A 250 4.38 22.04 -10.50
C ASP A 250 4.61 22.44 -9.04
N GLU A 251 3.64 23.11 -8.41
CA GLU A 251 3.71 23.47 -7.00
C GLU A 251 3.70 22.23 -6.11
N ALA A 252 2.77 21.30 -6.35
CA ALA A 252 2.63 20.08 -5.58
C ALA A 252 3.90 19.23 -5.63
N PHE A 253 4.42 18.97 -6.84
CA PHE A 253 5.64 18.18 -7.01
C PHE A 253 6.90 18.86 -6.46
N THR A 254 6.99 20.19 -6.56
CA THR A 254 8.10 20.96 -5.96
C THR A 254 8.12 20.76 -4.46
N ARG A 255 6.97 20.92 -3.80
CA ARG A 255 6.83 20.76 -2.34
C ARG A 255 7.01 19.30 -1.91
N ALA A 256 6.39 18.36 -2.63
CA ALA A 256 6.52 16.92 -2.36
C ALA A 256 7.97 16.45 -2.48
N THR A 257 8.66 16.85 -3.56
CA THR A 257 10.07 16.46 -3.80
C THR A 257 10.99 17.00 -2.72
N ALA A 258 10.80 18.24 -2.28
CA ALA A 258 11.59 18.82 -1.19
C ALA A 258 11.40 18.03 0.13
N ALA A 259 10.15 17.69 0.46
CA ALA A 259 9.82 16.91 1.64
C ALA A 259 10.37 15.47 1.55
N ALA A 260 10.17 14.78 0.42
CA ALA A 260 10.66 13.41 0.21
C ALA A 260 12.21 13.32 0.30
N LYS A 261 12.93 14.24 -0.35
CA LYS A 261 14.38 14.32 -0.25
C LYS A 261 14.85 14.57 1.20
N ARG A 262 14.13 15.41 1.94
CA ARG A 262 14.46 15.64 3.35
C ARG A 262 14.20 14.39 4.19
N ALA A 263 13.13 13.64 3.92
CA ALA A 263 12.83 12.37 4.59
C ALA A 263 13.95 11.36 4.38
N VAL A 264 14.40 11.16 3.12
CA VAL A 264 15.53 10.25 2.78
C VAL A 264 16.83 10.72 3.44
N ALA A 265 17.11 12.04 3.49
CA ALA A 265 18.30 12.58 4.14
C ALA A 265 18.29 12.35 5.66
N LEU A 266 17.12 12.28 6.30
CA LEU A 266 16.97 12.02 7.73
C LEU A 266 16.99 10.52 8.05
N ASP A 267 16.44 9.69 7.15
CA ASP A 267 16.36 8.23 7.31
C ASP A 267 16.45 7.56 5.94
N ASN A 268 17.65 7.19 5.52
CA ASN A 268 17.94 6.53 4.24
C ASN A 268 17.57 5.03 4.22
N GLU A 269 17.13 4.48 5.34
CA GLU A 269 16.62 3.12 5.45
C GLU A 269 15.09 3.07 5.57
N SER A 270 14.43 4.20 5.40
CA SER A 270 12.98 4.30 5.41
C SER A 270 12.38 3.92 4.05
N ALA A 271 11.69 2.79 3.99
CA ALA A 271 10.91 2.38 2.82
C ALA A 271 9.86 3.44 2.43
N GLU A 272 9.27 4.08 3.42
CA GLU A 272 8.29 5.14 3.22
C GLU A 272 8.90 6.35 2.50
N ALA A 273 10.11 6.76 2.91
CA ALA A 273 10.80 7.91 2.31
C ALA A 273 11.18 7.65 0.84
N HIS A 274 11.72 6.46 0.55
CA HIS A 274 12.04 6.03 -0.81
C HIS A 274 10.78 5.92 -1.68
N THR A 275 9.67 5.42 -1.14
CA THR A 275 8.37 5.36 -1.87
C THR A 275 7.91 6.75 -2.28
N SER A 276 7.92 7.73 -1.36
CA SER A 276 7.52 9.11 -1.66
C SER A 276 8.45 9.76 -2.67
N LEU A 277 9.76 9.52 -2.57
CA LEU A 277 10.75 10.03 -3.53
C LEU A 277 10.55 9.39 -4.91
N GLY A 278 10.30 8.10 -4.96
CA GLY A 278 10.00 7.36 -6.19
C GLY A 278 8.81 7.96 -6.95
N PHE A 279 7.74 8.28 -6.25
CA PHE A 279 6.58 8.96 -6.81
C PHE A 279 6.95 10.33 -7.42
N CYS A 280 7.67 11.15 -6.67
CA CYS A 280 8.08 12.48 -7.13
C CYS A 280 9.01 12.42 -8.35
N LEU A 281 9.94 11.46 -8.39
CA LEU A 281 10.85 11.28 -9.52
C LEU A 281 10.12 10.77 -10.76
N PHE A 282 9.22 9.81 -10.59
CA PHE A 282 8.50 9.18 -11.71
C PHE A 282 7.55 10.16 -12.39
N TRP A 283 6.60 10.71 -11.65
CA TRP A 283 5.55 11.58 -12.21
C TRP A 283 5.92 13.06 -12.21
N GLY A 284 6.63 13.54 -11.19
CA GLY A 284 6.99 14.96 -11.07
C GLY A 284 8.18 15.33 -11.94
N ALA A 285 9.28 14.65 -11.80
CA ALA A 285 10.50 14.93 -12.58
C ALA A 285 10.48 14.29 -13.99
N TRP A 286 9.56 13.38 -14.28
CA TRP A 286 9.52 12.54 -15.48
C TRP A 286 10.78 11.67 -15.64
N ASN A 287 11.42 11.37 -14.53
CA ASN A 287 12.55 10.44 -14.49
C ASN A 287 12.06 9.05 -14.05
N GLN A 288 11.41 8.37 -14.99
CA GLN A 288 10.78 7.07 -14.72
C GLN A 288 11.80 6.06 -14.20
N GLN A 289 13.00 6.01 -14.76
CA GLN A 289 14.02 5.05 -14.32
C GLN A 289 14.46 5.28 -12.87
N ALA A 290 14.69 6.54 -12.49
CA ALA A 290 15.05 6.85 -11.10
C ALA A 290 13.87 6.55 -10.15
N GLY A 291 12.63 6.89 -10.55
CA GLY A 291 11.45 6.60 -9.75
C GLY A 291 11.25 5.11 -9.49
N LEU A 292 11.40 4.27 -10.53
CA LEU A 292 11.28 2.81 -10.37
C LEU A 292 12.34 2.25 -9.42
N ARG A 293 13.60 2.71 -9.51
CA ARG A 293 14.65 2.27 -8.57
C ARG A 293 14.35 2.63 -7.12
N GLU A 294 13.74 3.79 -6.88
CA GLU A 294 13.34 4.17 -5.51
C GLU A 294 12.22 3.27 -4.97
N PHE A 295 11.26 2.86 -5.81
CA PHE A 295 10.25 1.88 -5.42
C PHE A 295 10.86 0.50 -5.15
N GLU A 296 11.76 0.02 -6.01
CA GLU A 296 12.51 -1.22 -5.80
C GLU A 296 13.28 -1.16 -4.48
N ARG A 297 13.98 -0.05 -4.20
CA ARG A 297 14.68 0.15 -2.94
C ARG A 297 13.75 0.16 -1.72
N ALA A 298 12.58 0.75 -1.83
CA ALA A 298 11.57 0.73 -0.78
C ALA A 298 11.09 -0.70 -0.46
N ILE A 299 10.87 -1.52 -1.49
CA ILE A 299 10.46 -2.92 -1.34
C ILE A 299 11.58 -3.77 -0.74
N GLU A 300 12.85 -3.55 -1.13
CA GLU A 300 14.01 -4.19 -0.50
C GLU A 300 14.10 -3.88 1.00
N LEU A 301 13.87 -2.61 1.38
CA LEU A 301 13.92 -2.16 2.78
C LEU A 301 12.75 -2.70 3.61
N ASN A 302 11.55 -2.74 3.02
CA ASN A 302 10.36 -3.29 3.69
C ASN A 302 9.43 -4.01 2.70
N PRO A 303 9.60 -5.33 2.51
CA PRO A 303 8.77 -6.13 1.58
C PRO A 303 7.28 -6.21 1.95
N ASN A 304 6.88 -5.65 3.08
CA ASN A 304 5.48 -5.59 3.50
C ASN A 304 4.92 -4.16 3.52
N TYR A 305 5.63 -3.19 2.94
CA TYR A 305 5.13 -1.83 2.86
C TYR A 305 4.13 -1.68 1.71
N VAL A 306 2.86 -1.71 2.05
CA VAL A 306 1.71 -1.71 1.13
C VAL A 306 1.81 -0.60 0.07
N THR A 307 2.12 0.63 0.49
CA THR A 307 2.15 1.79 -0.42
C THR A 307 3.26 1.67 -1.47
N ALA A 308 4.41 1.04 -1.13
CA ALA A 308 5.48 0.81 -2.11
C ALA A 308 4.99 -0.10 -3.24
N HIS A 309 4.43 -1.27 -2.92
CA HIS A 309 3.87 -2.18 -3.91
C HIS A 309 2.75 -1.52 -4.73
N HIS A 310 1.85 -0.80 -4.08
CA HIS A 310 0.74 -0.11 -4.73
C HIS A 310 1.23 0.93 -5.75
N TRP A 311 2.09 1.87 -5.34
CA TRP A 311 2.56 2.92 -6.24
C TRP A 311 3.57 2.41 -7.27
N TYR A 312 4.35 1.39 -6.93
CA TYR A 312 5.21 0.72 -7.91
C TYR A 312 4.39 0.06 -9.01
N ALA A 313 3.28 -0.60 -8.66
CA ALA A 313 2.37 -1.20 -9.63
C ALA A 313 1.81 -0.16 -10.62
N THR A 314 1.34 0.99 -10.13
CA THR A 314 0.83 2.07 -10.99
C THR A 314 1.93 2.65 -11.87
N ALA A 315 3.17 2.79 -11.35
CA ALA A 315 4.33 3.23 -12.12
C ALA A 315 4.71 2.21 -13.21
N LEU A 316 4.70 0.92 -12.89
CA LEU A 316 4.94 -0.15 -13.86
C LEU A 316 3.88 -0.17 -14.97
N LEU A 317 2.61 0.03 -14.63
CA LEU A 317 1.55 0.15 -15.64
C LEU A 317 1.84 1.31 -16.60
N THR A 318 2.08 2.50 -16.07
CA THR A 318 2.43 3.70 -16.85
C THR A 318 3.70 3.48 -17.70
N ALA A 319 4.67 2.70 -17.20
CA ALA A 319 5.87 2.31 -17.93
C ALA A 319 5.63 1.23 -19.02
N GLY A 320 4.37 0.79 -19.22
CA GLY A 320 4.01 -0.24 -20.21
C GLY A 320 4.34 -1.67 -19.79
N ARG A 321 4.40 -1.96 -18.49
CA ARG A 321 4.72 -3.27 -17.91
C ARG A 321 3.52 -3.87 -17.15
N PRO A 322 2.36 -4.11 -17.80
CA PRO A 322 1.13 -4.46 -17.12
C PRO A 322 1.18 -5.79 -16.34
N GLN A 323 1.96 -6.78 -16.79
CA GLN A 323 2.11 -8.06 -16.08
C GLN A 323 2.90 -7.91 -14.77
N GLN A 324 3.97 -7.10 -14.79
CA GLN A 324 4.71 -6.80 -13.58
C GLN A 324 3.88 -5.93 -12.63
N ALA A 325 3.13 -4.96 -13.18
CA ALA A 325 2.17 -4.17 -12.42
C ALA A 325 1.14 -5.05 -11.70
N LEU A 326 0.63 -6.09 -12.39
CA LEU A 326 -0.33 -7.03 -11.81
C LEU A 326 0.26 -7.78 -10.61
N THR A 327 1.51 -8.26 -10.71
CA THR A 327 2.19 -8.93 -9.59
C THR A 327 2.30 -8.01 -8.37
N GLU A 328 2.69 -6.77 -8.57
CA GLU A 328 2.88 -5.82 -7.47
C GLU A 328 1.56 -5.35 -6.85
N ILE A 329 0.50 -5.14 -7.66
CA ILE A 329 -0.79 -4.74 -7.11
C ILE A 329 -1.49 -5.90 -6.38
N GLU A 330 -1.33 -7.13 -6.84
CA GLU A 330 -1.81 -8.32 -6.13
C GLU A 330 -1.09 -8.45 -4.79
N ARG A 331 0.22 -8.15 -4.73
CA ARG A 331 0.95 -8.12 -3.47
C ARG A 331 0.42 -7.03 -2.53
N ALA A 332 0.16 -5.82 -3.04
CA ALA A 332 -0.44 -4.73 -2.26
C ALA A 332 -1.83 -5.12 -1.70
N ARG A 333 -2.67 -5.77 -2.53
CA ARG A 333 -3.98 -6.29 -2.13
C ARG A 333 -3.86 -7.36 -1.04
N ASP A 334 -2.92 -8.29 -1.16
CA ASP A 334 -2.71 -9.33 -0.15
C ASP A 334 -2.32 -8.73 1.21
N LEU A 335 -1.58 -7.63 1.20
CA LEU A 335 -1.20 -6.88 2.40
C LEU A 335 -2.35 -6.00 2.95
N ASP A 336 -3.19 -5.42 2.08
CA ASP A 336 -4.38 -4.63 2.45
C ASP A 336 -5.56 -4.89 1.48
N SER A 337 -6.28 -5.96 1.73
CA SER A 337 -7.39 -6.43 0.90
C SER A 337 -8.66 -5.56 0.97
N THR A 338 -8.67 -4.52 1.80
CA THR A 338 -9.86 -3.67 2.02
C THR A 338 -9.70 -2.26 1.44
N SER A 339 -8.54 -1.94 0.89
CA SER A 339 -8.28 -0.62 0.32
C SER A 339 -9.00 -0.46 -1.02
N THR A 340 -10.01 0.41 -1.06
CA THR A 340 -10.74 0.76 -2.30
C THR A 340 -9.80 1.33 -3.37
N ALA A 341 -8.75 2.05 -2.96
CA ALA A 341 -7.75 2.58 -3.89
C ALA A 341 -6.96 1.46 -4.57
N ILE A 342 -6.45 0.48 -3.81
CA ILE A 342 -5.70 -0.67 -4.35
C ILE A 342 -6.59 -1.49 -5.27
N LEU A 343 -7.83 -1.80 -4.86
CA LEU A 343 -8.77 -2.58 -5.67
C LEU A 343 -9.17 -1.86 -6.95
N SER A 344 -9.29 -0.52 -6.92
CA SER A 344 -9.56 0.26 -8.13
C SER A 344 -8.38 0.22 -9.11
N ASP A 345 -7.15 0.44 -8.61
CA ASP A 345 -5.95 0.37 -9.45
C ASP A 345 -5.69 -1.04 -9.96
N GLU A 346 -5.98 -2.09 -9.16
CA GLU A 346 -5.97 -3.48 -9.64
C GLU A 346 -6.94 -3.67 -10.81
N GLY A 347 -8.16 -3.12 -10.73
CA GLY A 347 -9.11 -3.18 -11.82
C GLY A 347 -8.58 -2.56 -13.11
N LEU A 348 -7.94 -1.39 -13.03
CA LEU A 348 -7.31 -0.76 -14.19
C LEU A 348 -6.14 -1.59 -14.73
N ILE A 349 -5.27 -2.09 -13.86
CA ILE A 349 -4.12 -2.92 -14.23
C ILE A 349 -4.58 -4.22 -14.89
N LEU A 350 -5.60 -4.90 -14.36
CA LEU A 350 -6.21 -6.09 -14.94
C LEU A 350 -6.68 -5.85 -16.38
N PHE A 351 -7.28 -4.69 -16.65
CA PHE A 351 -7.72 -4.35 -18.00
C PHE A 351 -6.56 -4.31 -19.00
N PHE A 352 -5.47 -3.61 -18.64
CA PHE A 352 -4.28 -3.51 -19.48
C PHE A 352 -3.44 -4.80 -19.52
N ALA A 353 -3.58 -5.68 -18.52
CA ALA A 353 -3.02 -7.03 -18.52
C ALA A 353 -3.84 -8.04 -19.37
N GLY A 354 -4.91 -7.57 -20.04
CA GLY A 354 -5.76 -8.37 -20.92
C GLY A 354 -6.92 -9.10 -20.23
N GLN A 355 -7.09 -8.94 -18.90
CA GLN A 355 -8.14 -9.60 -18.13
C GLN A 355 -9.41 -8.73 -18.02
N GLN A 356 -9.96 -8.33 -19.16
CA GLN A 356 -10.98 -7.27 -19.26
C GLN A 356 -12.27 -7.55 -18.46
N SER A 357 -12.79 -8.79 -18.50
CA SER A 357 -14.01 -9.12 -17.75
C SER A 357 -13.79 -9.00 -16.26
N ARG A 358 -12.69 -9.58 -15.75
CA ARG A 358 -12.33 -9.51 -14.34
C ARG A 358 -12.10 -8.06 -13.87
N ALA A 359 -11.50 -7.22 -14.73
CA ALA A 359 -11.31 -5.80 -14.48
C ALA A 359 -12.64 -5.07 -14.22
N ILE A 360 -13.62 -5.24 -15.13
CA ILE A 360 -14.93 -4.61 -15.03
C ILE A 360 -15.69 -5.12 -13.79
N ASP A 361 -15.65 -6.43 -13.55
CA ASP A 361 -16.32 -7.02 -12.38
C ASP A 361 -15.74 -6.48 -11.06
N LEU A 362 -14.41 -6.39 -10.94
CA LEU A 362 -13.76 -5.84 -9.77
C LEU A 362 -14.10 -4.35 -9.57
N LEU A 363 -14.01 -3.53 -10.61
CA LEU A 363 -14.33 -2.10 -10.53
C LEU A 363 -15.80 -1.88 -10.13
N LYS A 364 -16.75 -2.67 -10.64
CA LYS A 364 -18.15 -2.62 -10.22
C LYS A 364 -18.37 -3.07 -8.78
N GLN A 365 -17.61 -4.04 -8.30
CA GLN A 365 -17.64 -4.43 -6.89
C GLN A 365 -17.16 -3.30 -5.99
N VAL A 366 -16.09 -2.59 -6.38
CA VAL A 366 -15.60 -1.43 -5.62
C VAL A 366 -16.62 -0.29 -5.65
N GLU A 367 -17.22 0.00 -6.81
CA GLU A 367 -18.31 0.98 -6.94
C GLU A 367 -19.49 0.67 -6.00
N ALA A 368 -19.90 -0.60 -5.93
CA ALA A 368 -20.99 -1.02 -5.08
C ALA A 368 -20.64 -0.94 -3.59
N ALA A 369 -19.38 -1.18 -3.23
CA ALA A 369 -18.90 -1.13 -1.84
C ALA A 369 -18.71 0.31 -1.33
N ASP A 370 -18.26 1.23 -2.19
CA ASP A 370 -18.12 2.66 -1.89
C ASP A 370 -18.54 3.52 -3.11
N PRO A 371 -19.84 3.81 -3.25
CA PRO A 371 -20.36 4.62 -4.37
C PRO A 371 -19.87 6.07 -4.39
N SER A 372 -19.23 6.54 -3.33
CA SER A 372 -18.67 7.90 -3.23
C SER A 372 -17.20 7.99 -3.63
N PHE A 373 -16.53 6.84 -3.84
CA PHE A 373 -15.14 6.82 -4.26
C PHE A 373 -15.02 7.02 -5.78
N MET A 374 -14.32 8.06 -6.19
CA MET A 374 -14.28 8.52 -7.60
C MET A 374 -13.56 7.54 -8.53
N SER A 375 -12.46 6.91 -8.07
CA SER A 375 -11.53 6.18 -8.94
C SER A 375 -12.16 5.03 -9.74
N PRO A 376 -13.04 4.15 -9.18
CA PRO A 376 -13.65 3.08 -9.98
C PRO A 376 -14.50 3.62 -11.13
N HIS A 377 -15.21 4.75 -10.93
CA HIS A 377 -15.99 5.40 -11.98
C HIS A 377 -15.11 5.96 -13.11
N ALA A 378 -14.01 6.62 -12.75
CA ALA A 378 -13.06 7.16 -13.73
C ALA A 378 -12.41 6.03 -14.55
N TYR A 379 -12.06 4.92 -13.90
CA TYR A 379 -11.46 3.76 -14.57
C TYR A 379 -12.47 2.99 -15.42
N LEU A 380 -13.71 2.81 -14.96
CA LEU A 380 -14.78 2.25 -15.78
C LEU A 380 -15.06 3.11 -17.00
N ALA A 381 -15.11 4.44 -16.85
CA ALA A 381 -15.28 5.35 -17.99
C ALA A 381 -14.13 5.17 -19.00
N ARG A 382 -12.86 5.12 -18.56
CA ARG A 382 -11.71 4.85 -19.44
C ARG A 382 -11.86 3.51 -20.17
N VAL A 383 -12.21 2.46 -19.45
CA VAL A 383 -12.42 1.11 -20.02
C VAL A 383 -13.55 1.10 -21.04
N PHE A 384 -14.70 1.69 -20.73
CA PHE A 384 -15.85 1.70 -21.62
C PHE A 384 -15.62 2.57 -22.86
N LEU A 385 -14.88 3.69 -22.73
CA LEU A 385 -14.50 4.50 -23.90
C LEU A 385 -13.63 3.69 -24.88
N ILE A 386 -12.63 2.97 -24.37
CA ILE A 386 -11.76 2.10 -25.17
C ILE A 386 -12.55 0.96 -25.84
N ARG A 387 -13.52 0.40 -25.13
CA ARG A 387 -14.39 -0.66 -25.65
C ARG A 387 -15.50 -0.17 -26.54
N GLN A 388 -15.63 1.14 -26.72
CA GLN A 388 -16.72 1.80 -27.44
C GLN A 388 -18.12 1.49 -26.86
N ASP A 389 -18.18 1.21 -25.57
CA ASP A 389 -19.44 1.09 -24.82
C ASP A 389 -19.85 2.47 -24.32
N PHE A 390 -20.37 3.27 -25.26
CA PHE A 390 -20.64 4.69 -25.02
C PHE A 390 -21.74 4.96 -23.98
N PRO A 391 -22.83 4.16 -23.86
CA PRO A 391 -23.80 4.36 -22.79
C PRO A 391 -23.18 4.27 -21.39
N ASN A 392 -22.37 3.24 -21.16
CA ASN A 392 -21.68 3.06 -19.88
C ASN A 392 -20.56 4.10 -19.69
N PHE A 393 -19.84 4.47 -20.75
CA PHE A 393 -18.87 5.56 -20.69
C PHE A 393 -19.49 6.88 -20.21
N ILE A 394 -20.63 7.31 -20.78
CA ILE A 394 -21.34 8.53 -20.42
C ILE A 394 -21.75 8.50 -18.96
N LYS A 395 -22.36 7.40 -18.52
CA LYS A 395 -22.80 7.20 -17.14
C LYS A 395 -21.63 7.35 -16.17
N GLU A 396 -20.55 6.61 -16.40
CA GLU A 396 -19.44 6.55 -15.47
C GLU A 396 -18.58 7.83 -15.50
N SER A 397 -18.41 8.46 -16.69
CA SER A 397 -17.69 9.74 -16.79
C SER A 397 -18.44 10.88 -16.10
N GLY A 398 -19.76 10.93 -16.23
CA GLY A 398 -20.59 11.92 -15.53
C GLY A 398 -20.52 11.75 -14.01
N LYS A 399 -20.53 10.50 -13.52
CA LYS A 399 -20.43 10.23 -12.10
C LYS A 399 -19.03 10.54 -11.53
N ALA A 400 -17.98 10.20 -12.26
CA ALA A 400 -16.60 10.55 -11.88
C ALA A 400 -16.41 12.07 -11.78
N ALA A 401 -16.91 12.84 -12.78
CA ALA A 401 -16.86 14.28 -12.78
C ALA A 401 -17.63 14.91 -11.61
N TYR A 402 -18.81 14.39 -11.30
CA TYR A 402 -19.60 14.84 -10.16
C TYR A 402 -18.86 14.59 -8.82
N LEU A 403 -18.32 13.40 -8.62
CA LEU A 403 -17.62 13.04 -7.38
C LEU A 403 -16.29 13.77 -7.19
N SER A 404 -15.61 14.14 -8.28
CA SER A 404 -14.37 14.93 -8.23
C SER A 404 -14.62 16.44 -8.09
N HIS A 405 -15.87 16.91 -8.18
CA HIS A 405 -16.23 18.32 -8.24
C HIS A 405 -15.51 19.06 -9.39
N ASP A 406 -15.22 18.36 -10.50
CA ASP A 406 -14.58 18.93 -11.69
C ASP A 406 -15.66 19.44 -12.67
N GLU A 407 -15.93 20.73 -12.62
CA GLU A 407 -16.91 21.37 -13.49
C GLU A 407 -16.56 21.21 -14.98
N SER A 408 -15.28 21.23 -15.33
CA SER A 408 -14.84 21.08 -16.72
C SER A 408 -15.10 19.64 -17.22
N ALA A 409 -14.80 18.64 -16.42
CA ALA A 409 -15.11 17.25 -16.74
C ALA A 409 -16.63 17.03 -16.82
N LEU A 410 -17.42 17.68 -15.97
CA LEU A 410 -18.88 17.60 -16.00
C LEU A 410 -19.45 18.17 -17.31
N LEU A 411 -18.97 19.32 -17.78
CA LEU A 411 -19.38 19.91 -19.06
C LEU A 411 -19.05 18.96 -20.23
N VAL A 412 -17.88 18.30 -20.22
CA VAL A 412 -17.51 17.34 -21.25
C VAL A 412 -18.41 16.10 -21.21
N ALA A 413 -18.76 15.60 -20.02
CA ALA A 413 -19.67 14.46 -19.87
C ALA A 413 -21.10 14.81 -20.36
N GLN A 414 -21.61 16.00 -20.07
CA GLN A 414 -22.89 16.51 -20.56
C GLN A 414 -22.89 16.67 -22.10
N ALA A 415 -21.76 17.12 -22.66
CA ALA A 415 -21.61 17.20 -24.12
C ALA A 415 -21.63 15.81 -24.77
N ALA A 416 -21.03 14.81 -24.11
CA ALA A 416 -21.11 13.42 -24.55
C ALA A 416 -22.56 12.91 -24.54
N GLU A 417 -23.27 13.09 -23.43
CA GLU A 417 -24.66 12.67 -23.28
C GLU A 417 -25.56 13.30 -24.33
N SER A 418 -25.49 14.64 -24.50
CA SER A 418 -26.30 15.35 -25.49
C SER A 418 -25.99 14.94 -26.93
N GLY A 419 -24.72 14.66 -27.25
CA GLY A 419 -24.31 14.18 -28.57
C GLY A 419 -24.76 12.73 -28.85
N PHE A 420 -24.85 11.89 -27.84
CA PHE A 420 -25.25 10.50 -27.97
C PHE A 420 -26.75 10.24 -27.92
N SER A 421 -27.56 11.28 -27.77
CA SER A 421 -29.04 11.20 -27.63
C SER A 421 -29.75 10.35 -28.72
N THR A 422 -29.15 10.26 -29.92
CA THR A 422 -29.64 9.46 -31.06
C THR A 422 -28.82 8.17 -31.28
N GLY A 423 -27.90 7.80 -30.38
CA GLY A 423 -26.96 6.69 -30.53
C GLY A 423 -25.79 6.97 -31.47
N ASP A 424 -25.60 8.22 -31.90
CA ASP A 424 -24.51 8.62 -32.78
C ASP A 424 -23.22 8.90 -32.00
N SER A 425 -22.31 7.91 -32.01
CA SER A 425 -21.02 8.00 -31.34
C SER A 425 -20.10 9.09 -31.94
N ARG A 426 -20.20 9.31 -33.25
CA ARG A 426 -19.39 10.35 -33.89
C ARG A 426 -19.82 11.73 -33.42
N ARG A 427 -21.13 12.01 -33.38
CA ARG A 427 -21.67 13.27 -32.86
C ARG A 427 -21.34 13.47 -31.39
N MET A 428 -21.36 12.40 -30.59
CA MET A 428 -20.91 12.42 -29.21
C MET A 428 -19.47 12.92 -29.09
N LEU A 429 -18.54 12.29 -29.82
CA LEU A 429 -17.13 12.67 -29.81
C LEU A 429 -16.90 14.10 -30.38
N GLU A 430 -17.66 14.53 -31.39
CA GLU A 430 -17.57 15.86 -31.93
C GLU A 430 -18.02 16.94 -30.92
N ASN A 431 -19.11 16.69 -30.19
CA ASN A 431 -19.56 17.56 -29.12
C ASN A 431 -18.54 17.62 -27.96
N MET A 432 -18.00 16.47 -27.53
CA MET A 432 -16.94 16.44 -26.54
C MET A 432 -15.72 17.25 -26.98
N LEU A 433 -15.25 17.03 -28.22
CA LEU A 433 -14.10 17.74 -28.77
C LEU A 433 -14.29 19.25 -28.79
N LYS A 434 -15.49 19.71 -29.16
CA LYS A 434 -15.83 21.13 -29.14
C LYS A 434 -15.69 21.71 -27.73
N VAL A 435 -16.37 21.12 -26.74
CA VAL A 435 -16.34 21.62 -25.37
C VAL A 435 -14.92 21.55 -24.78
N GLN A 436 -14.17 20.48 -25.05
CA GLN A 436 -12.77 20.38 -24.62
C GLN A 436 -11.90 21.51 -25.18
N LYS A 437 -12.10 21.91 -26.43
CA LYS A 437 -11.37 23.05 -27.05
C LYS A 437 -11.78 24.37 -26.44
N ASP A 438 -13.07 24.57 -26.20
CA ASP A 438 -13.56 25.78 -25.57
C ASP A 438 -12.95 25.93 -24.16
N LEU A 439 -12.99 24.89 -23.35
CA LEU A 439 -12.34 24.85 -22.04
C LEU A 439 -10.82 25.06 -22.11
N PHE A 440 -10.17 24.50 -23.13
CA PHE A 440 -8.72 24.66 -23.31
C PHE A 440 -8.35 26.12 -23.62
N THR A 441 -9.15 26.83 -24.42
CA THR A 441 -8.94 28.25 -24.69
C THR A 441 -9.15 29.13 -23.45
N GLU A 442 -10.00 28.68 -22.52
CA GLU A 442 -10.19 29.31 -21.21
C GLU A 442 -9.10 28.96 -20.19
N GLY A 443 -8.12 28.11 -20.54
CA GLY A 443 -7.07 27.65 -19.63
C GLY A 443 -7.49 26.55 -18.65
N LYS A 444 -8.69 25.98 -18.84
CA LYS A 444 -9.28 24.95 -17.94
C LYS A 444 -9.22 23.53 -18.50
N GLY A 445 -8.74 23.35 -19.72
CA GLY A 445 -8.74 22.08 -20.44
C GLY A 445 -7.36 21.44 -20.58
N SER A 446 -7.35 20.12 -20.87
CA SER A 446 -6.15 19.33 -21.16
C SER A 446 -5.98 19.14 -22.67
N ALA A 447 -4.78 19.45 -23.18
CA ALA A 447 -4.42 19.19 -24.57
C ALA A 447 -4.40 17.68 -24.85
N TYR A 448 -3.96 16.85 -23.89
CA TYR A 448 -4.00 15.40 -24.02
C TYR A 448 -5.42 14.86 -24.21
N SER A 449 -6.39 15.39 -23.48
CA SER A 449 -7.80 14.98 -23.61
C SER A 449 -8.36 15.33 -24.98
N ILE A 450 -8.01 16.50 -25.53
CA ILE A 450 -8.37 16.90 -26.90
C ILE A 450 -7.74 15.95 -27.92
N ALA A 451 -6.43 15.68 -27.78
CA ALA A 451 -5.71 14.77 -28.67
C ALA A 451 -6.34 13.38 -28.70
N ARG A 452 -6.75 12.87 -27.52
CA ARG A 452 -7.42 11.57 -27.39
C ARG A 452 -8.76 11.55 -28.12
N THR A 453 -9.60 12.55 -27.93
CA THR A 453 -10.88 12.64 -28.63
C THR A 453 -10.70 12.85 -30.13
N ALA A 454 -9.73 13.66 -30.57
CA ALA A 454 -9.38 13.85 -31.96
C ALA A 454 -8.89 12.54 -32.60
N SER A 455 -8.07 11.75 -31.89
CA SER A 455 -7.64 10.43 -32.34
C SER A 455 -8.83 9.49 -32.55
N LEU A 456 -9.76 9.40 -31.61
CA LEU A 456 -10.96 8.55 -31.74
C LEU A 456 -11.86 8.96 -32.92
N LEU A 457 -11.84 10.25 -33.29
CA LEU A 457 -12.52 10.78 -34.47
C LEU A 457 -11.75 10.57 -35.79
N GLY A 458 -10.54 10.01 -35.74
CA GLY A 458 -9.67 9.88 -36.91
C GLY A 458 -9.06 11.19 -37.39
N LYS A 459 -9.08 12.25 -36.60
CA LYS A 459 -8.49 13.56 -36.89
C LYS A 459 -7.00 13.56 -36.56
N ARG A 460 -6.24 12.86 -37.39
CA ARG A 460 -4.80 12.52 -37.20
C ARG A 460 -3.96 13.76 -36.89
N ASP A 461 -3.96 14.76 -37.77
CA ASP A 461 -3.06 15.91 -37.67
C ASP A 461 -3.41 16.77 -36.43
N GLU A 462 -4.70 16.86 -36.14
CA GLU A 462 -5.17 17.52 -34.93
C GLU A 462 -4.73 16.79 -33.65
N ALA A 463 -4.79 15.46 -33.64
CA ALA A 463 -4.34 14.64 -32.51
C ALA A 463 -2.85 14.86 -32.24
N PHE A 464 -1.99 14.80 -33.27
CA PHE A 464 -0.55 15.08 -33.11
C PHE A 464 -0.26 16.50 -32.64
N ALA A 465 -0.96 17.52 -33.16
CA ALA A 465 -0.78 18.91 -32.74
C ALA A 465 -1.07 19.10 -31.25
N TYR A 466 -2.16 18.49 -30.75
CA TYR A 466 -2.49 18.58 -29.34
C TYR A 466 -1.62 17.67 -28.46
N LEU A 467 -1.13 16.51 -28.96
CA LEU A 467 -0.12 15.71 -28.25
C LEU A 467 1.19 16.51 -28.07
N GLN A 468 1.62 17.25 -29.10
CA GLN A 468 2.81 18.11 -29.00
C GLN A 468 2.58 19.23 -27.98
N THR A 469 1.39 19.79 -27.93
CA THR A 469 1.02 20.80 -26.95
C THR A 469 1.01 20.24 -25.53
N ALA A 470 0.46 19.04 -25.34
CA ALA A 470 0.46 18.33 -24.05
C ALA A 470 1.88 18.02 -23.58
N LEU A 471 2.77 17.59 -24.50
CA LEU A 471 4.18 17.34 -24.21
C LEU A 471 4.89 18.61 -23.78
N ASN A 472 4.72 19.72 -24.51
CA ASN A 472 5.32 21.01 -24.19
C ASN A 472 4.83 21.57 -22.83
N ARG A 473 3.58 21.30 -22.46
CA ARG A 473 2.98 21.66 -21.18
C ARG A 473 3.34 20.67 -20.07
N ARG A 474 4.05 19.58 -20.38
CA ARG A 474 4.34 18.46 -19.46
C ARG A 474 3.07 17.95 -18.79
N GLU A 475 1.97 17.84 -19.53
CA GLU A 475 0.76 17.23 -18.99
C GLU A 475 1.03 15.78 -18.60
N MET A 476 0.75 15.43 -17.36
CA MET A 476 1.19 14.15 -16.76
C MET A 476 0.64 12.92 -17.51
N LEU A 477 -0.57 13.04 -18.10
CA LEU A 477 -1.15 11.97 -18.92
C LEU A 477 -0.30 11.59 -20.14
N MET A 478 0.66 12.44 -20.54
CA MET A 478 1.64 12.09 -21.58
C MET A 478 2.49 10.86 -21.22
N LEU A 479 2.69 10.59 -19.94
CA LEU A 479 3.41 9.40 -19.49
C LEU A 479 2.63 8.11 -19.79
N ASP A 480 1.29 8.18 -19.85
CA ASP A 480 0.42 7.05 -20.19
C ASP A 480 0.26 6.82 -21.71
N LEU A 481 0.82 7.69 -22.55
CA LEU A 481 0.58 7.66 -24.01
C LEU A 481 0.86 6.28 -24.63
N ARG A 482 1.86 5.56 -24.12
CA ARG A 482 2.26 4.24 -24.64
C ARG A 482 1.23 3.15 -24.40
N ILE A 483 0.42 3.31 -23.35
CA ILE A 483 -0.61 2.34 -22.95
C ILE A 483 -2.01 2.82 -23.29
N ASP A 484 -2.20 4.07 -23.75
CA ASP A 484 -3.52 4.60 -24.05
C ASP A 484 -4.02 4.12 -25.41
N LEU A 485 -4.86 3.10 -25.39
CA LEU A 485 -5.43 2.46 -26.57
C LEU A 485 -6.32 3.39 -27.40
N ALA A 486 -6.70 4.56 -26.90
CA ALA A 486 -7.41 5.56 -27.69
C ALA A 486 -6.56 6.12 -28.84
N PHE A 487 -5.24 5.93 -28.81
CA PHE A 487 -4.32 6.31 -29.89
C PHE A 487 -3.93 5.14 -30.81
N ALA A 488 -4.55 3.96 -30.66
CA ALA A 488 -4.18 2.77 -31.43
C ALA A 488 -4.22 3.01 -32.97
N ASN A 489 -5.13 3.86 -33.44
CA ASN A 489 -5.22 4.26 -34.86
C ASN A 489 -4.04 5.11 -35.38
N LEU A 490 -3.26 5.72 -34.47
CA LEU A 490 -2.05 6.46 -34.80
C LEU A 490 -0.80 5.58 -34.84
N HIS A 491 -0.85 4.37 -34.31
CA HIS A 491 0.34 3.50 -34.19
C HIS A 491 0.92 3.12 -35.58
N ALA A 492 0.09 3.01 -36.60
CA ALA A 492 0.54 2.73 -37.99
C ALA A 492 1.15 3.95 -38.70
N ASP A 493 1.06 5.13 -38.09
CA ASP A 493 1.60 6.36 -38.71
C ASP A 493 3.12 6.44 -38.56
N PRO A 494 3.87 6.77 -39.63
CA PRO A 494 5.33 6.92 -39.56
C PRO A 494 5.83 7.99 -38.57
N ALA A 495 4.98 8.97 -38.21
CA ALA A 495 5.31 9.97 -37.19
C ALA A 495 5.22 9.44 -35.75
N TRP A 496 4.41 8.40 -35.51
CA TRP A 496 4.15 7.89 -34.18
C TRP A 496 5.41 7.41 -33.42
N PRO A 497 6.27 6.54 -34.00
CA PRO A 497 7.48 6.10 -33.31
C PRO A 497 8.41 7.27 -32.93
N ARG A 498 8.54 8.26 -33.80
CA ARG A 498 9.35 9.46 -33.56
C ARG A 498 8.78 10.31 -32.43
N PHE A 499 7.45 10.47 -32.41
CA PHE A 499 6.78 11.23 -31.38
C PHE A 499 6.92 10.53 -30.00
N VAL A 500 6.64 9.24 -29.94
CA VAL A 500 6.79 8.45 -28.70
C VAL A 500 8.23 8.46 -28.19
N ALA A 501 9.23 8.44 -29.07
CA ALA A 501 10.63 8.53 -28.70
C ALA A 501 11.04 9.90 -28.11
N SER A 502 10.26 10.95 -28.37
CA SER A 502 10.51 12.30 -27.80
C SER A 502 10.03 12.43 -26.33
N ILE A 503 9.23 11.49 -25.84
CA ILE A 503 8.75 11.50 -24.46
C ILE A 503 9.86 10.95 -23.58
N PRO A 504 10.24 11.62 -22.48
CA PRO A 504 11.20 11.09 -21.51
C PRO A 504 10.75 9.71 -21.03
N SER A 505 11.58 8.70 -21.26
CA SER A 505 11.20 7.31 -20.99
C SER A 505 12.35 6.52 -20.40
N ILE A 506 12.00 5.36 -19.85
CA ILE A 506 12.97 4.35 -19.44
C ILE A 506 13.76 3.94 -20.68
N PRO A 507 15.10 3.95 -20.67
CA PRO A 507 15.88 3.27 -21.70
C PRO A 507 15.43 1.80 -21.75
N GLN A 508 15.20 1.30 -22.96
CA GLN A 508 14.85 -0.11 -23.21
C GLN A 508 15.95 -1.04 -22.72
#